data_437b5651c8889f47d571ae7a9d904ce0
#
_entry.id   437b5651c8889f47d571ae7a9d904ce0
#
_cell.length_a   1.000
_cell.length_b   1.000
_cell.length_c   1.000
_cell.angle_alpha   90.00
_cell.angle_beta   90.00
_cell.angle_gamma   90.00
#
_symmetry.space_group_name_H-M   'P 1'
#
loop_
_entity.id
_entity.type
_entity.pdbx_description
1 polymer ?
#
loop_
_entity_poly.entity_id
_entity_poly.type
_entity_poly.pdbx_seq_one_letter_code
_entity_poly.pdbx_strand_id
1 'polypeptide(L)'
;LLSKDQGSLFPHFNHAYASDVLPFLIDIFGMVKDDPNKIVEYYSDEIEKYYTNPEKQYETIRDRFNQNHNALDFCLLSRTCYSGVIRFRKADGYMSTPRGPHRPINPYTFKRRVEKWSDLIQKADFNTESFELAMSKPTAGDVVYCDPPYTHSQGIIYGAQSFNIETLWDKIAECKSRGAHVM
;
A
#
# COMPACT_ATOMS: atom_id res chain seq x y z
N LEU A 1 1.04 -6.62 -2.64
CA LEU A 1 1.06 -5.29 -3.25
C LEU A 1 1.74 -5.24 -4.63
N LEU A 2 2.70 -6.05 -4.96
CA LEU A 2 3.38 -6.07 -6.26
C LEU A 2 3.10 -7.42 -6.94
N SER A 3 1.89 -7.60 -7.52
CA SER A 3 1.55 -8.82 -8.25
C SER A 3 2.15 -8.83 -9.66
N LYS A 4 2.31 -10.02 -10.23
CA LYS A 4 2.97 -10.22 -11.53
C LYS A 4 2.30 -9.49 -12.70
N ASP A 5 1.00 -9.18 -12.60
CA ASP A 5 0.17 -8.84 -13.77
C ASP A 5 -0.36 -7.39 -13.79
N GLN A 6 -0.07 -6.58 -12.77
CA GLN A 6 -0.58 -5.20 -12.69
C GLN A 6 0.21 -4.18 -13.54
N GLY A 7 1.30 -4.59 -14.18
CA GLY A 7 2.14 -3.69 -14.98
C GLY A 7 1.57 -3.26 -16.34
N SER A 8 0.41 -3.78 -16.76
CA SER A 8 -0.09 -3.53 -18.11
C SER A 8 -0.97 -2.26 -18.25
N LEU A 9 -1.45 -1.68 -17.17
CA LEU A 9 -2.34 -0.51 -17.22
C LEU A 9 -1.57 0.83 -17.39
N PHE A 10 -0.42 0.97 -16.73
CA PHE A 10 0.36 2.22 -16.75
C PHE A 10 0.86 2.69 -18.13
N PRO A 11 1.20 1.81 -19.10
CA PRO A 11 1.63 2.27 -20.42
C PRO A 11 0.55 3.02 -21.22
N HIS A 12 -0.71 2.88 -20.84
CA HIS A 12 -1.85 3.45 -21.57
C HIS A 12 -2.28 4.84 -21.08
N PHE A 13 -1.73 5.29 -19.94
CA PHE A 13 -2.04 6.60 -19.38
C PHE A 13 -0.84 7.55 -19.47
N ASN A 14 -1.09 8.82 -19.76
CA ASN A 14 -0.05 9.84 -19.77
C ASN A 14 0.46 10.15 -18.37
N HIS A 15 -0.43 10.04 -17.38
CA HIS A 15 -0.16 10.29 -15.98
C HIS A 15 -1.10 9.44 -15.11
N ALA A 16 -0.66 9.04 -13.94
CA ALA A 16 -1.47 8.36 -12.93
C ALA A 16 -1.41 9.11 -11.60
N TYR A 17 -2.51 9.11 -10.89
CA TYR A 17 -2.63 9.69 -9.56
C TYR A 17 -3.13 8.60 -8.61
N ALA A 18 -2.39 8.32 -7.56
CA ALA A 18 -2.74 7.31 -6.57
C ALA A 18 -2.75 7.90 -5.17
N SER A 19 -3.73 7.55 -4.37
CA SER A 19 -3.85 8.04 -2.99
C SER A 19 -4.31 6.96 -2.04
N ASP A 20 -3.91 7.11 -0.80
CA ASP A 20 -4.37 6.32 0.34
C ASP A 20 -4.29 7.18 1.60
N VAL A 21 -5.07 6.84 2.62
CA VAL A 21 -5.03 7.52 3.92
C VAL A 21 -3.85 7.09 4.79
N LEU A 22 -3.17 6.00 4.46
CA LEU A 22 -2.03 5.46 5.20
C LEU A 22 -0.70 6.04 4.70
N PRO A 23 -0.05 6.97 5.43
CA PRO A 23 1.17 7.63 4.97
C PRO A 23 2.28 6.63 4.65
N PHE A 24 2.51 5.66 5.52
CA PHE A 24 3.57 4.66 5.35
C PHE A 24 3.35 3.75 4.13
N LEU A 25 2.12 3.58 3.65
CA LEU A 25 1.83 2.89 2.39
C LEU A 25 2.25 3.75 1.20
N ILE A 26 1.88 5.02 1.22
CA ILE A 26 2.25 6.00 0.19
C ILE A 26 3.77 6.19 0.14
N ASP A 27 4.42 6.27 1.29
CA ASP A 27 5.88 6.40 1.39
C ASP A 27 6.63 5.20 0.76
N ILE A 28 6.06 3.98 0.82
CA ILE A 28 6.63 2.82 0.10
C ILE A 28 6.67 3.07 -1.40
N PHE A 29 5.56 3.55 -1.98
CA PHE A 29 5.51 3.84 -3.42
C PHE A 29 6.44 4.99 -3.80
N GLY A 30 6.51 6.04 -2.97
CA GLY A 30 7.48 7.12 -3.11
C GLY A 30 8.92 6.59 -3.13
N MET A 31 9.30 5.75 -2.17
CA MET A 31 10.64 5.14 -2.15
C MET A 31 10.90 4.24 -3.36
N VAL A 32 9.92 3.44 -3.79
CA VAL A 32 10.07 2.61 -5.00
C VAL A 32 10.29 3.47 -6.23
N LYS A 33 9.65 4.64 -6.31
CA LYS A 33 9.79 5.60 -7.43
C LYS A 33 11.14 6.31 -7.40
N ASP A 34 11.50 6.89 -6.26
CA ASP A 34 12.57 7.89 -6.15
C ASP A 34 13.91 7.30 -5.68
N ASP A 35 13.88 6.28 -4.82
CA ASP A 35 15.07 5.62 -4.27
C ASP A 35 14.82 4.10 -4.07
N PRO A 36 14.69 3.33 -5.15
CA PRO A 36 14.40 1.90 -5.07
C PRO A 36 15.49 1.09 -4.36
N ASN A 37 16.74 1.59 -4.35
CA ASN A 37 17.83 0.90 -3.67
C ASN A 37 17.64 0.87 -2.16
N LYS A 38 17.17 1.94 -1.57
CA LYS A 38 16.93 2.05 -0.13
C LYS A 38 16.00 0.95 0.40
N ILE A 39 14.89 0.70 -0.28
CA ILE A 39 13.93 -0.34 0.14
C ILE A 39 14.48 -1.75 -0.12
N VAL A 40 15.29 -1.93 -1.18
CA VAL A 40 15.94 -3.21 -1.50
C VAL A 40 17.01 -3.56 -0.48
N GLU A 41 17.87 -2.64 -0.11
CA GLU A 41 18.93 -2.81 0.89
C GLU A 41 18.31 -3.14 2.24
N TYR A 42 17.35 -2.32 2.68
CA TYR A 42 16.64 -2.60 3.93
C TYR A 42 15.99 -3.99 3.96
N TYR A 43 15.29 -4.36 2.88
CA TYR A 43 14.67 -5.67 2.79
C TYR A 43 15.70 -6.79 2.88
N SER A 44 16.83 -6.65 2.19
CA SER A 44 17.88 -7.67 2.17
C SER A 44 18.48 -7.90 3.56
N ASP A 45 18.81 -6.82 4.25
CA ASP A 45 19.42 -6.88 5.59
C ASP A 45 18.47 -7.48 6.64
N GLU A 46 17.22 -7.07 6.62
CA GLU A 46 16.25 -7.54 7.61
C GLU A 46 15.78 -8.98 7.33
N ILE A 47 15.70 -9.38 6.06
CA ILE A 47 15.25 -10.73 5.70
C ILE A 47 16.32 -11.79 6.00
N GLU A 48 17.60 -11.47 5.97
CA GLU A 48 18.67 -12.37 6.42
C GLU A 48 18.55 -12.67 7.92
N LYS A 49 18.32 -11.64 8.71
CA LYS A 49 18.03 -11.79 10.16
C LYS A 49 16.75 -12.59 10.40
N TYR A 50 15.72 -12.32 9.60
CA TYR A 50 14.46 -13.05 9.65
C TYR A 50 14.64 -14.53 9.36
N TYR A 51 15.47 -14.92 8.39
CA TYR A 51 15.73 -16.33 8.10
C TYR A 51 16.46 -17.06 9.23
N THR A 52 17.23 -16.33 10.03
CA THR A 52 17.94 -16.87 11.21
C THR A 52 17.00 -17.13 12.39
N ASN A 53 16.11 -16.18 12.68
CA ASN A 53 15.10 -16.29 13.75
C ASN A 53 13.83 -15.54 13.37
N PRO A 54 12.91 -16.21 12.64
CA PRO A 54 11.73 -15.57 12.08
C PRO A 54 10.80 -14.91 13.12
N GLU A 55 10.60 -15.60 14.25
CA GLU A 55 9.68 -15.11 15.30
C GLU A 55 10.21 -13.83 15.94
N LYS A 56 11.43 -13.92 16.46
CA LYS A 56 12.06 -12.77 17.13
C LYS A 56 12.21 -11.58 16.19
N GLN A 57 12.61 -11.81 14.94
CA GLN A 57 12.80 -10.72 13.99
C GLN A 57 11.48 -10.07 13.60
N TYR A 58 10.42 -10.86 13.41
CA TYR A 58 9.09 -10.33 13.16
C TYR A 58 8.61 -9.44 14.30
N GLU A 59 8.72 -9.90 15.54
CA GLU A 59 8.34 -9.11 16.72
C GLU A 59 9.15 -7.82 16.83
N THR A 60 10.46 -7.88 16.63
CA THR A 60 11.34 -6.70 16.64
C THR A 60 10.90 -5.65 15.62
N ILE A 61 10.59 -6.07 14.38
CA ILE A 61 10.13 -5.17 13.32
C ILE A 61 8.75 -4.62 13.63
N ARG A 62 7.83 -5.45 14.11
CA ARG A 62 6.48 -5.03 14.49
C ARG A 62 6.48 -4.00 15.61
N ASP A 63 7.30 -4.22 16.65
CA ASP A 63 7.41 -3.29 17.76
C ASP A 63 8.04 -1.97 17.32
N ARG A 64 9.07 -2.00 16.47
CA ARG A 64 9.67 -0.81 15.88
C ARG A 64 8.67 -0.04 14.99
N PHE A 65 7.91 -0.75 14.16
CA PHE A 65 6.85 -0.15 13.37
C PHE A 65 5.78 0.52 14.24
N ASN A 66 5.34 -0.14 15.30
CA ASN A 66 4.35 0.42 16.22
C ASN A 66 4.84 1.65 16.99
N GLN A 67 6.15 1.84 17.12
CA GLN A 67 6.73 3.05 17.71
C GLN A 67 6.86 4.20 16.71
N ASN A 68 7.22 3.91 15.46
CA ASN A 68 7.67 4.92 14.51
C ASN A 68 6.81 5.02 13.24
N HIS A 69 5.94 4.04 12.99
CA HIS A 69 5.09 3.93 11.79
C HIS A 69 5.85 4.12 10.46
N ASN A 70 7.09 3.63 10.38
CA ASN A 70 7.91 3.81 9.20
C ASN A 70 7.54 2.85 8.06
N ALA A 71 7.70 3.31 6.85
CA ALA A 71 7.32 2.61 5.62
C ALA A 71 8.13 1.34 5.34
N LEU A 72 9.41 1.32 5.71
CA LEU A 72 10.30 0.17 5.47
C LEU A 72 9.88 -1.03 6.31
N ASP A 73 9.61 -0.81 7.60
CA ASP A 73 9.07 -1.84 8.48
C ASP A 73 7.70 -2.33 8.00
N PHE A 74 6.83 -1.40 7.60
CA PHE A 74 5.51 -1.77 7.07
C PHE A 74 5.61 -2.64 5.81
N CYS A 75 6.53 -2.32 4.91
CA CYS A 75 6.78 -3.12 3.71
C CYS A 75 7.17 -4.56 4.08
N LEU A 76 8.04 -4.76 5.07
CA LEU A 76 8.44 -6.09 5.48
C LEU A 76 7.32 -6.83 6.23
N LEU A 77 6.61 -6.15 7.14
CA LEU A 77 5.48 -6.70 7.87
C LEU A 77 4.37 -7.17 6.93
N SER A 78 4.03 -6.40 5.90
CA SER A 78 3.02 -6.78 4.91
C SER A 78 3.33 -8.08 4.16
N ARG A 79 4.60 -8.49 4.13
CA ARG A 79 5.09 -9.70 3.45
C ARG A 79 5.35 -10.88 4.38
N THR A 80 5.40 -10.62 5.68
CA THR A 80 5.75 -11.62 6.69
C THR A 80 4.62 -11.89 7.68
N CYS A 81 3.59 -11.05 7.73
CA CYS A 81 2.43 -11.23 8.60
C CYS A 81 1.49 -12.34 8.10
N TYR A 82 0.65 -12.82 8.99
CA TYR A 82 -0.31 -13.89 8.71
C TYR A 82 -1.27 -13.49 7.58
N SER A 83 -1.31 -14.31 6.55
CA SER A 83 -2.13 -14.14 5.33
C SER A 83 -1.93 -12.80 4.59
N GLY A 84 -0.90 -12.02 4.90
CA GLY A 84 -0.70 -10.68 4.33
C GLY A 84 -1.74 -9.65 4.79
N VAL A 85 -2.53 -9.97 5.81
CA VAL A 85 -3.62 -9.11 6.32
C VAL A 85 -3.11 -8.25 7.47
N ILE A 86 -3.02 -6.95 7.26
CA ILE A 86 -2.64 -5.97 8.28
C ILE A 86 -3.85 -5.56 9.10
N ARG A 87 -3.76 -5.68 10.42
CA ARG A 87 -4.81 -5.28 11.36
C ARG A 87 -4.26 -4.32 12.39
N PHE A 88 -5.00 -3.24 12.58
CA PHE A 88 -4.72 -2.24 13.62
C PHE A 88 -5.80 -2.32 14.71
N ARG A 89 -5.38 -2.29 15.96
CA ARG A 89 -6.34 -2.24 17.09
C ARG A 89 -7.04 -0.88 17.12
N LYS A 90 -8.35 -0.90 17.33
CA LYS A 90 -9.15 0.35 17.39
C LYS A 90 -8.75 1.25 18.57
N ALA A 91 -8.30 0.66 19.67
CA ALA A 91 -8.02 1.39 20.91
C ALA A 91 -6.80 2.30 20.81
N ASP A 92 -5.76 1.88 20.09
CA ASP A 92 -4.45 2.52 20.11
C ASP A 92 -3.71 2.51 18.77
N GLY A 93 -4.33 1.98 17.71
CA GLY A 93 -3.70 1.88 16.39
C GLY A 93 -2.55 0.88 16.32
N TYR A 94 -2.34 0.03 17.32
CA TYR A 94 -1.27 -0.96 17.33
C TYR A 94 -1.47 -2.00 16.23
N MET A 95 -0.47 -2.21 15.38
CA MET A 95 -0.44 -3.29 14.39
C MET A 95 -0.28 -4.62 15.11
N SER A 96 -1.36 -5.43 15.10
CA SER A 96 -1.49 -6.62 15.96
C SER A 96 -1.42 -7.95 15.21
N THR A 97 -1.31 -7.95 13.89
CA THR A 97 -1.28 -9.19 13.11
C THR A 97 -0.04 -10.02 13.51
N PRO A 98 -0.19 -11.32 13.78
CA PRO A 98 0.93 -12.19 14.07
C PRO A 98 1.74 -12.51 12.81
N ARG A 99 2.92 -13.09 13.01
CA ARG A 99 3.75 -13.64 11.93
C ARG A 99 3.00 -14.71 11.13
N GLY A 100 3.18 -14.71 9.82
CA GLY A 100 2.68 -15.75 8.93
C GLY A 100 3.62 -16.97 8.87
N PRO A 101 3.09 -18.15 8.47
CA PRO A 101 3.90 -19.37 8.36
C PRO A 101 4.77 -19.38 7.09
N HIS A 102 4.45 -18.55 6.09
CA HIS A 102 5.11 -18.59 4.80
C HIS A 102 6.47 -17.91 4.82
N ARG A 103 7.42 -18.52 4.10
CA ARG A 103 8.72 -17.91 3.87
C ARG A 103 8.55 -16.71 2.90
N PRO A 104 9.03 -15.53 3.26
CA PRO A 104 9.02 -14.38 2.36
C PRO A 104 9.91 -14.61 1.15
N ILE A 105 9.68 -13.86 0.08
CA ILE A 105 10.49 -13.96 -1.15
C ILE A 105 11.95 -13.59 -0.86
N ASN A 106 12.87 -14.21 -1.61
CA ASN A 106 14.29 -13.93 -1.44
C ASN A 106 14.64 -12.50 -1.92
N PRO A 107 15.75 -11.91 -1.44
CA PRO A 107 16.17 -10.54 -1.78
C PRO A 107 16.31 -10.29 -3.29
N TYR A 108 16.84 -11.25 -4.03
CA TYR A 108 16.99 -11.11 -5.48
C TYR A 108 15.65 -10.95 -6.20
N THR A 109 14.67 -11.79 -5.85
CA THR A 109 13.32 -11.68 -6.42
C THR A 109 12.63 -10.38 -6.00
N PHE A 110 12.84 -9.93 -4.75
CA PHE A 110 12.33 -8.66 -4.27
C PHE A 110 12.92 -7.50 -5.07
N LYS A 111 14.24 -7.43 -5.21
CA LYS A 111 14.95 -6.43 -6.00
C LYS A 111 14.38 -6.31 -7.42
N ARG A 112 14.30 -7.42 -8.15
CA ARG A 112 13.75 -7.43 -9.52
C ARG A 112 12.32 -6.87 -9.61
N ARG A 113 11.50 -7.12 -8.58
CA ARG A 113 10.13 -6.58 -8.55
C ARG A 113 10.13 -5.08 -8.29
N VAL A 114 10.97 -4.61 -7.36
CA VAL A 114 11.09 -3.19 -7.04
C VAL A 114 11.60 -2.42 -8.27
N GLU A 115 12.66 -2.89 -8.93
CA GLU A 115 13.20 -2.29 -10.14
C GLU A 115 12.12 -2.16 -11.24
N LYS A 116 11.42 -3.27 -11.52
CA LYS A 116 10.34 -3.25 -12.51
C LYS A 116 9.23 -2.25 -12.16
N TRP A 117 8.86 -2.16 -10.88
CA TRP A 117 7.85 -1.21 -10.45
C TRP A 117 8.36 0.23 -10.49
N SER A 118 9.61 0.46 -10.10
CA SER A 118 10.25 1.78 -10.21
C SER A 118 10.12 2.32 -11.64
N ASP A 119 10.46 1.51 -12.64
CA ASP A 119 10.35 1.91 -14.05
C ASP A 119 8.90 2.25 -14.46
N LEU A 120 7.93 1.45 -13.98
CA LEU A 120 6.53 1.59 -14.37
C LEU A 120 5.83 2.80 -13.77
N ILE A 121 6.20 3.18 -12.53
CA ILE A 121 5.48 4.21 -11.78
C ILE A 121 6.09 5.61 -11.89
N GLN A 122 7.06 5.82 -12.79
CA GLN A 122 7.71 7.13 -12.96
C GLN A 122 6.73 8.27 -13.28
N LYS A 123 5.63 7.95 -13.97
CA LYS A 123 4.57 8.91 -14.33
C LYS A 123 3.39 8.91 -13.33
N ALA A 124 3.59 8.38 -12.15
CA ALA A 124 2.56 8.34 -11.10
C ALA A 124 2.91 9.32 -9.97
N ASP A 125 1.92 10.03 -9.46
CA ASP A 125 2.00 10.77 -8.21
C ASP A 125 1.30 9.99 -7.10
N PHE A 126 1.94 9.96 -5.93
CA PHE A 126 1.45 9.25 -4.76
C PHE A 126 1.21 10.25 -3.63
N ASN A 127 -0.02 10.28 -3.09
CA ASN A 127 -0.42 11.27 -2.11
C ASN A 127 -1.14 10.64 -0.92
N THR A 128 -0.77 11.07 0.27
CA THR A 128 -1.51 10.74 1.49
C THR A 128 -2.71 11.67 1.60
N GLU A 129 -3.86 11.17 1.18
CA GLU A 129 -5.11 11.94 1.22
C GLU A 129 -6.33 11.03 1.22
N SER A 130 -7.48 11.58 1.61
CA SER A 130 -8.74 10.85 1.59
C SER A 130 -9.29 10.69 0.16
N PHE A 131 -10.13 9.67 -0.03
CA PHE A 131 -10.77 9.45 -1.33
C PHE A 131 -11.67 10.63 -1.75
N GLU A 132 -12.27 11.36 -0.80
CA GLU A 132 -13.08 12.54 -1.07
C GLU A 132 -12.26 13.62 -1.78
N LEU A 133 -11.03 13.86 -1.29
CA LEU A 133 -10.13 14.83 -1.88
C LEU A 133 -9.58 14.33 -3.22
N ALA A 134 -9.16 13.07 -3.30
CA ALA A 134 -8.69 12.46 -4.54
C ALA A 134 -9.74 12.53 -5.65
N MET A 135 -10.98 12.17 -5.33
CA MET A 135 -12.11 12.17 -6.27
C MET A 135 -12.64 13.57 -6.62
N SER A 136 -12.18 14.63 -5.96
CA SER A 136 -12.51 16.00 -6.36
C SER A 136 -11.74 16.48 -7.60
N LYS A 137 -10.63 15.82 -7.95
CA LYS A 137 -9.68 16.25 -9.00
C LYS A 137 -10.02 15.80 -10.43
N PRO A 138 -10.57 14.58 -10.65
CA PRO A 138 -10.84 14.08 -12.00
C PRO A 138 -11.75 14.98 -12.80
N THR A 139 -11.45 15.09 -14.11
CA THR A 139 -12.14 15.87 -15.12
C THR A 139 -12.66 14.98 -16.26
N ALA A 140 -13.25 15.58 -17.27
CA ALA A 140 -13.77 14.86 -18.42
C ALA A 140 -12.67 14.06 -19.14
N GLY A 141 -12.92 12.77 -19.35
CA GLY A 141 -11.99 11.83 -19.99
C GLY A 141 -11.03 11.10 -19.04
N ASP A 142 -10.96 11.51 -17.77
CA ASP A 142 -10.18 10.76 -16.79
C ASP A 142 -10.86 9.44 -16.39
N VAL A 143 -10.05 8.47 -15.95
CA VAL A 143 -10.52 7.20 -15.42
C VAL A 143 -10.20 7.13 -13.92
N VAL A 144 -11.22 6.90 -13.11
CA VAL A 144 -11.10 6.71 -11.66
C VAL A 144 -11.34 5.24 -11.33
N TYR A 145 -10.35 4.59 -10.72
CA TYR A 145 -10.49 3.24 -10.20
C TYR A 145 -10.68 3.30 -8.68
N CYS A 146 -11.80 2.76 -8.19
CA CYS A 146 -12.13 2.70 -6.78
C CYS A 146 -12.01 1.26 -6.26
N ASP A 147 -11.19 1.06 -5.23
CA ASP A 147 -11.05 -0.23 -4.53
C ASP A 147 -11.36 -0.06 -3.03
N PRO A 148 -12.64 0.18 -2.68
CA PRO A 148 -13.04 0.43 -1.30
C PRO A 148 -13.02 -0.85 -0.46
N PRO A 149 -13.00 -0.75 0.88
CA PRO A 149 -13.19 -1.91 1.76
C PRO A 149 -14.57 -2.55 1.53
N TYR A 150 -14.60 -3.86 1.24
CA TYR A 150 -15.80 -4.57 0.75
C TYR A 150 -16.88 -4.85 1.79
N THR A 151 -16.60 -4.77 3.07
CA THR A 151 -17.58 -5.06 4.14
C THR A 151 -17.30 -4.27 5.41
N HIS A 152 -18.33 -4.15 6.27
CA HIS A 152 -18.17 -3.61 7.63
C HIS A 152 -17.08 -4.31 8.47
N SER A 153 -16.81 -5.59 8.19
CA SER A 153 -15.73 -6.35 8.85
C SER A 153 -14.34 -5.93 8.41
N GLN A 154 -14.19 -5.35 7.23
CA GLN A 154 -12.91 -4.86 6.72
C GLN A 154 -12.55 -3.44 7.21
N GLY A 155 -13.47 -2.70 7.81
CA GLY A 155 -13.17 -1.44 8.47
C GLY A 155 -12.17 -1.53 9.63
N ILE A 156 -11.87 -2.75 10.12
CA ILE A 156 -10.82 -3.04 11.11
C ILE A 156 -9.49 -3.35 10.42
N ILE A 157 -9.55 -3.73 9.15
CA ILE A 157 -8.43 -4.07 8.30
C ILE A 157 -7.98 -2.77 7.61
N TYR A 158 -6.68 -2.52 7.56
CA TYR A 158 -6.08 -1.38 6.84
C TYR A 158 -6.42 0.04 7.38
N GLY A 159 -6.94 0.18 8.60
CA GLY A 159 -7.21 1.50 9.17
C GLY A 159 -8.44 2.23 8.61
N ALA A 160 -9.28 1.58 7.79
CA ALA A 160 -10.48 2.17 7.16
C ALA A 160 -11.66 2.36 8.14
N GLN A 161 -11.39 2.78 9.39
CA GLN A 161 -12.40 2.89 10.45
C GLN A 161 -13.41 4.02 10.22
N SER A 162 -13.08 5.01 9.39
CA SER A 162 -13.92 6.16 9.06
C SER A 162 -14.55 6.10 7.67
N PHE A 163 -14.36 4.99 6.94
CA PHE A 163 -14.92 4.86 5.59
C PHE A 163 -16.45 4.85 5.60
N ASN A 164 -17.06 5.72 4.80
CA ASN A 164 -18.51 5.80 4.57
C ASN A 164 -18.83 5.50 3.11
N ILE A 165 -19.62 4.47 2.89
CA ILE A 165 -20.02 4.03 1.55
C ILE A 165 -20.98 5.04 0.84
N GLU A 166 -21.82 5.72 1.60
CA GLU A 166 -22.75 6.72 1.04
C GLU A 166 -21.95 7.90 0.48
N THR A 167 -20.96 8.39 1.24
CA THR A 167 -20.04 9.43 0.76
C THR A 167 -19.30 8.99 -0.51
N LEU A 168 -18.90 7.71 -0.62
CA LEU A 168 -18.28 7.22 -1.84
C LEU A 168 -19.25 7.26 -3.04
N TRP A 169 -20.52 6.89 -2.85
CA TRP A 169 -21.53 6.97 -3.91
C TRP A 169 -21.75 8.41 -4.41
N ASP A 170 -21.78 9.37 -3.47
CA ASP A 170 -21.89 10.79 -3.82
C ASP A 170 -20.67 11.25 -4.64
N LYS A 171 -19.47 10.89 -4.23
CA LYS A 171 -18.24 11.21 -4.97
C LYS A 171 -18.16 10.55 -6.34
N ILE A 172 -18.66 9.33 -6.50
CA ILE A 172 -18.79 8.67 -7.80
C ILE A 172 -19.75 9.47 -8.71
N ALA A 173 -20.89 9.88 -8.18
CA ALA A 173 -21.86 10.70 -8.95
C ALA A 173 -21.24 12.05 -9.37
N GLU A 174 -20.53 12.72 -8.48
CA GLU A 174 -19.80 13.96 -8.77
C GLU A 174 -18.75 13.78 -9.88
N CYS A 175 -17.92 12.71 -9.82
CA CYS A 175 -16.94 12.40 -10.87
C CYS A 175 -17.61 12.19 -12.23
N LYS A 176 -18.66 11.38 -12.26
CA LYS A 176 -19.43 11.12 -13.50
C LYS A 176 -20.06 12.40 -14.07
N SER A 177 -20.58 13.29 -13.22
CA SER A 177 -21.16 14.56 -13.66
C SER A 177 -20.13 15.50 -14.31
N ARG A 178 -18.84 15.37 -13.92
CA ARG A 178 -17.73 16.10 -14.56
C ARG A 178 -17.19 15.41 -15.82
N GLY A 179 -17.75 14.25 -16.21
CA GLY A 179 -17.36 13.52 -17.41
C GLY A 179 -16.21 12.51 -17.21
N ALA A 180 -15.85 12.20 -15.96
CA ALA A 180 -14.91 11.14 -15.66
C ALA A 180 -15.56 9.73 -15.72
N HIS A 181 -14.78 8.73 -16.10
CA HIS A 181 -15.19 7.33 -16.06
C HIS A 181 -14.82 6.73 -14.72
N VAL A 182 -15.80 6.17 -13.99
CA VAL A 182 -15.56 5.54 -12.66
C VAL A 182 -15.88 4.05 -12.72
N MET A 183 -14.96 3.22 -12.23
CA MET A 183 -15.07 1.77 -12.13
C MET A 183 -14.56 1.25 -10.77
#